data_455c373fad766aeaa54eebaaf7da47fa
#
_entry.id   455c373fad766aeaa54eebaaf7da47fa
#
_cell.length_a   1.000
_cell.length_b   1.000
_cell.length_c   1.000
_cell.angle_alpha   90.00
_cell.angle_beta   90.00
_cell.angle_gamma   90.00
#
_symmetry.space_group_name_H-M   'P 1'
#
loop_
_entity.id
_entity.type
_entity.pdbx_description
1 polymer ?
#
loop_
_entity_poly.entity_id
_entity_poly.type
_entity_poly.pdbx_seq_one_letter_code
_entity_poly.pdbx_strand_id
1 'polypeptide(L)'
;LIRDFSAVNGPVWDNLILESDSSLFVAGLDDFITRWHIFDFPPQILEKPGPARRFHPDKEVSNGEKQFARKCSVCHTLKADGKKRAGPSLHKVFGREAGTLKNYVYSEALKKSKIIWNEDSISRLFEEGPDKVTPGTKMPIQKMKNKKDRLDLVLFLKEATN
;
A
#
# COMPACT_ATOMS: atom_id res chain seq x y z
N LEU A 1 -15.21 -32.49 -0.05
CA LEU A 1 -14.71 -31.79 1.13
C LEU A 1 -14.30 -30.40 0.71
N ILE A 2 -15.03 -29.37 1.17
CA ILE A 2 -14.64 -27.98 0.94
C ILE A 2 -13.56 -27.67 1.96
N ARG A 3 -12.39 -27.23 1.48
CA ARG A 3 -11.29 -26.78 2.33
C ARG A 3 -11.11 -25.28 2.15
N ASP A 4 -10.84 -24.62 3.25
CA ASP A 4 -10.50 -23.20 3.32
C ASP A 4 -9.00 -23.06 3.57
N PHE A 5 -8.34 -22.15 2.85
CA PHE A 5 -6.92 -21.87 3.00
C PHE A 5 -6.59 -20.43 2.65
N SER A 6 -5.57 -19.87 3.28
CA SER A 6 -5.08 -18.53 2.97
C SER A 6 -4.16 -18.57 1.75
N ALA A 7 -4.66 -18.13 0.61
CA ALA A 7 -3.90 -18.12 -0.64
C ALA A 7 -2.96 -16.91 -0.76
N VAL A 8 -3.35 -15.76 -0.19
CA VAL A 8 -2.63 -14.50 -0.23
C VAL A 8 -2.85 -13.69 1.05
N ASN A 9 -2.00 -12.69 1.30
CA ASN A 9 -2.17 -11.77 2.42
C ASN A 9 -3.14 -10.64 2.03
N GLY A 10 -4.39 -10.77 2.39
CA GLY A 10 -5.43 -9.76 2.13
C GLY A 10 -6.46 -10.23 1.13
N PRO A 11 -7.24 -9.30 0.56
CA PRO A 11 -8.30 -9.65 -0.37
C PRO A 11 -7.74 -10.25 -1.65
N VAL A 12 -8.39 -11.29 -2.14
CA VAL A 12 -8.17 -11.83 -3.47
C VAL A 12 -8.81 -10.87 -4.47
N TRP A 13 -8.04 -10.44 -5.48
CA TRP A 13 -8.52 -9.56 -6.53
C TRP A 13 -9.03 -10.35 -7.73
N ASP A 14 -8.33 -11.44 -8.04
CA ASP A 14 -8.66 -12.31 -9.16
C ASP A 14 -8.06 -13.68 -8.97
N ASN A 15 -8.60 -14.66 -9.69
CA ASN A 15 -8.08 -16.01 -9.75
C ASN A 15 -8.27 -16.62 -11.13
N LEU A 16 -7.39 -17.53 -11.50
CA LEU A 16 -7.43 -18.27 -12.76
C LEU A 16 -7.15 -19.75 -12.48
N ILE A 17 -8.03 -20.62 -12.96
CA ILE A 17 -7.84 -22.05 -12.93
C ILE A 17 -7.38 -22.52 -14.31
N LEU A 18 -6.25 -23.19 -14.36
CA LEU A 18 -5.79 -23.92 -15.53
C LEU A 18 -6.10 -25.40 -15.35
N GLU A 19 -7.08 -25.90 -16.11
CA GLU A 19 -7.50 -27.31 -16.04
C GLU A 19 -6.41 -28.26 -16.56
N SER A 20 -5.57 -27.79 -17.50
CA SER A 20 -4.54 -28.57 -18.14
C SER A 20 -3.49 -29.15 -17.20
N ASP A 21 -3.18 -28.45 -16.11
CA ASP A 21 -2.18 -28.87 -15.12
C ASP A 21 -2.70 -28.76 -13.68
N SER A 22 -4.02 -28.59 -13.52
CA SER A 22 -4.69 -28.51 -12.24
C SER A 22 -4.11 -27.40 -11.32
N SER A 23 -3.76 -26.27 -11.90
CA SER A 23 -3.21 -25.12 -11.18
C SER A 23 -4.26 -24.04 -10.93
N LEU A 24 -4.24 -23.48 -9.74
CA LEU A 24 -4.97 -22.28 -9.36
C LEU A 24 -3.97 -21.14 -9.17
N PHE A 25 -4.14 -20.06 -9.91
CA PHE A 25 -3.39 -18.83 -9.74
C PHE A 25 -4.25 -17.82 -8.97
N VAL A 26 -3.68 -17.20 -7.96
CA VAL A 26 -4.38 -16.23 -7.12
C VAL A 26 -3.59 -14.93 -7.10
N ALA A 27 -4.24 -13.84 -7.47
CA ALA A 27 -3.72 -12.48 -7.38
C ALA A 27 -4.38 -11.73 -6.22
N GLY A 28 -3.59 -10.96 -5.49
CA GLY A 28 -4.05 -10.16 -4.36
C GLY A 28 -3.25 -8.88 -4.20
N LEU A 29 -3.13 -8.38 -2.98
CA LEU A 29 -2.30 -7.22 -2.65
C LEU A 29 -0.80 -7.50 -2.64
N ASP A 30 -0.41 -8.75 -2.75
CA ASP A 30 1.01 -9.13 -2.83
C ASP A 30 1.59 -8.77 -4.20
N ASP A 31 2.92 -8.55 -4.27
CA ASP A 31 3.60 -8.20 -5.53
C ASP A 31 3.86 -9.43 -6.41
N PHE A 32 3.24 -10.54 -6.12
CA PHE A 32 3.39 -11.81 -6.84
C PHE A 32 2.03 -12.50 -6.99
N ILE A 33 1.93 -13.35 -7.99
CA ILE A 33 0.81 -14.27 -8.20
C ILE A 33 1.18 -15.60 -7.56
N THR A 34 0.33 -16.11 -6.69
CA THR A 34 0.53 -17.41 -6.05
C THR A 34 -0.04 -18.49 -6.94
N ARG A 35 0.76 -19.53 -7.23
CA ARG A 35 0.32 -20.73 -7.93
C ARG A 35 0.09 -21.86 -6.92
N TRP A 36 -1.04 -22.53 -7.02
CA TRP A 36 -1.41 -23.68 -6.23
C TRP A 36 -1.72 -24.86 -7.17
N HIS A 37 -1.22 -26.04 -6.83
CA HIS A 37 -1.71 -27.26 -7.47
C HIS A 37 -2.94 -27.77 -6.74
N ILE A 38 -4.03 -28.00 -7.46
CA ILE A 38 -5.33 -28.35 -6.85
C ILE A 38 -5.27 -29.70 -6.12
N PHE A 39 -4.31 -30.57 -6.48
CA PHE A 39 -4.15 -31.90 -5.88
C PHE A 39 -3.07 -32.00 -4.80
N ASP A 40 -2.22 -31.00 -4.64
CA ASP A 40 -1.18 -30.97 -3.61
C ASP A 40 -1.73 -30.41 -2.30
N PHE A 41 -2.45 -31.23 -1.56
CA PHE A 41 -2.90 -30.89 -0.22
C PHE A 41 -2.38 -31.90 0.83
N PRO A 42 -1.78 -31.42 1.95
CA PRO A 42 -1.59 -30.00 2.25
C PRO A 42 -0.53 -29.37 1.35
N PRO A 43 -0.68 -28.11 0.95
CA PRO A 43 0.42 -27.41 0.31
C PRO A 43 1.61 -27.50 1.26
N GLN A 44 2.72 -28.01 0.78
CA GLN A 44 3.97 -27.76 1.48
C GLN A 44 4.05 -26.25 1.62
N ILE A 45 4.14 -25.75 2.84
CA ILE A 45 4.39 -24.34 3.08
C ILE A 45 5.72 -24.07 2.42
N LEU A 46 5.66 -23.66 1.15
CA LEU A 46 6.83 -23.18 0.44
C LEU A 46 7.34 -22.04 1.29
N GLU A 47 8.47 -22.28 1.90
CA GLU A 47 9.27 -21.43 2.73
C GLU A 47 8.55 -20.18 3.28
N LYS A 48 8.65 -19.96 4.59
CA LYS A 48 8.07 -18.81 5.30
C LYS A 48 7.91 -17.64 4.37
N PRO A 49 6.68 -17.11 4.20
CA PRO A 49 6.48 -15.92 3.38
C PRO A 49 7.57 -14.93 3.74
N GLY A 50 8.27 -14.45 2.74
CA GLY A 50 9.33 -13.46 2.94
C GLY A 50 8.81 -12.34 3.85
N PRO A 51 9.65 -11.61 4.57
CA PRO A 51 9.23 -10.70 5.62
C PRO A 51 8.05 -9.87 5.14
N ALA A 52 6.98 -9.89 5.92
CA ALA A 52 5.72 -9.25 5.56
C ALA A 52 5.99 -7.87 4.97
N ARG A 53 5.58 -7.64 3.73
CA ARG A 53 5.82 -6.38 3.01
C ARG A 53 5.01 -5.21 3.58
N ARG A 54 4.06 -5.53 4.46
CA ARG A 54 3.24 -4.54 5.17
C ARG A 54 3.96 -4.08 6.42
N PHE A 55 3.83 -2.79 6.68
CA PHE A 55 4.19 -2.25 7.98
C PHE A 55 3.17 -2.77 9.01
N HIS A 56 3.64 -3.53 9.99
CA HIS A 56 2.86 -3.96 11.14
C HIS A 56 3.35 -3.19 12.35
N PRO A 57 2.53 -2.34 12.94
CA PRO A 57 2.91 -1.64 14.15
C PRO A 57 3.02 -2.61 15.32
N ASP A 58 3.96 -2.37 16.22
CA ASP A 58 4.05 -3.07 17.48
C ASP A 58 2.81 -2.82 18.37
N LYS A 59 2.63 -3.59 19.44
CA LYS A 59 1.37 -3.61 20.19
C LYS A 59 0.93 -2.27 20.80
N GLU A 60 1.87 -1.38 21.07
CA GLU A 60 1.59 -0.06 21.65
C GLU A 60 2.10 1.06 20.74
N VAL A 61 1.37 1.36 19.70
CA VAL A 61 1.73 2.39 18.74
C VAL A 61 0.75 3.54 18.74
N SER A 62 1.22 4.70 18.30
CA SER A 62 0.40 5.90 18.17
C SER A 62 -0.78 5.70 17.21
N ASN A 63 -1.83 6.52 17.36
CA ASN A 63 -2.95 6.49 16.42
C ASN A 63 -2.50 6.78 14.98
N GLY A 64 -1.56 7.72 14.79
CA GLY A 64 -1.02 8.04 13.47
C GLY A 64 -0.36 6.84 12.81
N GLU A 65 0.44 6.08 13.56
CA GLU A 65 1.07 4.86 13.09
C GLU A 65 0.03 3.78 12.73
N LYS A 66 -1.01 3.61 13.55
CA LYS A 66 -2.14 2.72 13.23
C LYS A 66 -2.84 3.10 11.93
N GLN A 67 -3.07 4.41 11.71
CA GLN A 67 -3.68 4.90 10.47
C GLN A 67 -2.76 4.64 9.27
N PHE A 68 -1.46 4.88 9.40
CA PHE A 68 -0.49 4.55 8.37
C PHE A 68 -0.49 3.05 8.03
N ALA A 69 -0.40 2.20 9.05
CA ALA A 69 -0.40 0.74 8.86
C ALA A 69 -1.64 0.26 8.08
N ARG A 70 -2.80 0.78 8.43
CA ARG A 70 -4.08 0.36 7.83
C ARG A 70 -4.34 0.90 6.43
N LYS A 71 -3.91 2.14 6.15
CA LYS A 71 -4.32 2.87 4.93
C LYS A 71 -3.19 3.10 3.93
N CYS A 72 -1.95 3.12 4.37
CA CYS A 72 -0.83 3.58 3.55
C CYS A 72 0.20 2.49 3.29
N SER A 73 0.49 1.65 4.29
CA SER A 73 1.64 0.74 4.29
C SER A 73 1.62 -0.32 3.19
N VAL A 74 0.45 -0.65 2.65
CA VAL A 74 0.31 -1.59 1.53
C VAL A 74 1.00 -1.05 0.27
N CYS A 75 0.80 0.24 0.01
CA CYS A 75 1.29 0.90 -1.20
C CYS A 75 2.54 1.75 -0.99
N HIS A 76 2.83 2.20 0.23
CA HIS A 76 3.91 3.13 0.53
C HIS A 76 4.90 2.56 1.54
N THR A 77 6.16 2.95 1.42
CA THR A 77 7.21 2.73 2.41
C THR A 77 7.65 4.07 3.01
N LEU A 78 8.14 4.04 4.26
CA LEU A 78 8.72 5.20 4.94
C LEU A 78 10.23 5.32 4.68
N LYS A 79 10.87 4.26 4.15
CA LYS A 79 12.32 4.17 3.98
C LYS A 79 12.76 4.62 2.58
N ALA A 80 13.98 5.18 2.49
CA ALA A 80 14.59 5.59 1.23
C ALA A 80 14.85 4.42 0.28
N ASP A 81 15.32 3.30 0.82
CA ASP A 81 15.67 2.06 0.13
C ASP A 81 14.48 1.10 0.03
N GLY A 82 13.30 1.58 0.37
CA GLY A 82 12.10 0.76 0.40
C GLY A 82 11.91 0.04 -0.93
N LYS A 83 11.66 -1.28 -0.84
CA LYS A 83 11.33 -2.11 -2.01
C LYS A 83 10.22 -1.44 -2.80
N LYS A 84 10.28 -1.52 -4.13
CA LYS A 84 9.24 -0.98 -5.02
C LYS A 84 7.86 -1.46 -4.58
N ARG A 85 6.98 -0.52 -4.30
CA ARG A 85 5.57 -0.76 -3.99
C ARG A 85 4.70 -0.08 -5.02
N ALA A 86 3.40 -0.29 -4.95
CA ALA A 86 2.44 0.33 -5.85
C ALA A 86 2.47 1.87 -5.80
N GLY A 87 2.76 2.43 -4.62
CA GLY A 87 2.95 3.87 -4.42
C GLY A 87 4.42 4.26 -4.23
N PRO A 88 4.74 5.56 -4.36
CA PRO A 88 6.08 6.08 -4.12
C PRO A 88 6.51 5.96 -2.65
N SER A 89 7.82 5.93 -2.40
CA SER A 89 8.33 6.07 -1.05
C SER A 89 7.97 7.44 -0.46
N LEU A 90 7.56 7.44 0.80
CA LEU A 90 7.26 8.65 1.57
C LEU A 90 8.49 9.22 2.29
N HIS A 91 9.67 8.57 2.18
CA HIS A 91 10.90 9.10 2.76
C HIS A 91 11.13 10.54 2.28
N LYS A 92 11.34 11.46 3.20
CA LYS A 92 11.49 12.91 2.93
C LYS A 92 10.37 13.48 2.04
N VAL A 93 9.12 13.10 2.34
CA VAL A 93 7.98 13.58 1.56
C VAL A 93 7.65 15.03 1.83
N PHE A 94 7.86 15.52 3.06
CA PHE A 94 7.56 16.91 3.39
C PHE A 94 8.53 17.87 2.70
N GLY A 95 7.99 18.93 2.09
CA GLY A 95 8.72 19.87 1.26
C GLY A 95 8.96 19.41 -0.18
N ARG A 96 8.64 18.15 -0.53
CA ARG A 96 8.82 17.60 -1.87
C ARG A 96 7.64 17.96 -2.78
N GLU A 97 7.93 18.36 -4.01
CA GLU A 97 6.90 18.57 -5.04
C GLU A 97 6.33 17.21 -5.49
N ALA A 98 5.01 17.17 -5.73
CA ALA A 98 4.34 15.98 -6.21
C ALA A 98 4.91 15.55 -7.58
N GLY A 99 4.99 14.23 -7.80
CA GLY A 99 5.46 13.70 -9.08
C GLY A 99 6.98 13.73 -9.30
N THR A 100 7.81 14.13 -8.32
CA THR A 100 9.24 14.38 -8.52
C THR A 100 10.17 13.31 -7.95
N LEU A 101 9.65 12.30 -7.21
CA LEU A 101 10.53 11.25 -6.69
C LEU A 101 11.17 10.47 -7.83
N LYS A 102 12.52 10.42 -7.84
CA LYS A 102 13.28 9.62 -8.80
C LYS A 102 12.94 8.13 -8.62
N ASN A 103 13.00 7.37 -9.71
CA ASN A 103 12.75 5.92 -9.73
C ASN A 103 11.31 5.48 -9.45
N TYR A 104 10.33 6.39 -9.54
CA TYR A 104 8.91 6.06 -9.52
C TYR A 104 8.20 6.60 -10.77
N VAL A 105 7.33 5.80 -11.37
CA VAL A 105 6.60 6.17 -12.60
C VAL A 105 5.27 6.82 -12.23
N TYR A 106 5.22 8.13 -12.31
CA TYR A 106 4.01 8.93 -12.08
C TYR A 106 3.14 9.05 -13.31
N SER A 107 1.85 9.35 -13.10
CA SER A 107 0.96 9.82 -14.18
C SER A 107 1.40 11.19 -14.68
N GLU A 108 1.06 11.52 -15.93
CA GLU A 108 1.37 12.83 -16.51
C GLU A 108 0.73 13.98 -15.72
N ALA A 109 -0.45 13.76 -15.17
CA ALA A 109 -1.11 14.74 -14.30
C ALA A 109 -0.28 15.04 -13.02
N LEU A 110 0.26 14.02 -12.37
CA LEU A 110 1.10 14.21 -11.18
C LEU A 110 2.47 14.84 -11.50
N LYS A 111 3.06 14.51 -12.65
CA LYS A 111 4.30 15.15 -13.10
C LYS A 111 4.13 16.67 -13.38
N LYS A 112 2.93 17.09 -13.75
CA LYS A 112 2.58 18.50 -13.98
C LYS A 112 2.02 19.21 -12.75
N SER A 113 1.81 18.47 -11.66
CA SER A 113 1.27 19.03 -10.42
C SER A 113 2.29 19.96 -9.77
N LYS A 114 1.80 21.06 -9.18
CA LYS A 114 2.59 22.03 -8.41
C LYS A 114 2.37 21.88 -6.89
N ILE A 115 1.77 20.79 -6.47
CA ILE A 115 1.53 20.54 -5.05
C ILE A 115 2.86 20.27 -4.37
N ILE A 116 3.15 21.03 -3.32
CA ILE A 116 4.23 20.74 -2.39
C ILE A 116 3.61 20.00 -1.20
N TRP A 117 4.17 18.85 -0.88
CA TRP A 117 3.68 18.06 0.25
C TRP A 117 4.08 18.72 1.56
N ASN A 118 3.08 19.12 2.33
CA ASN A 118 3.20 19.66 3.67
C ASN A 118 2.03 19.13 4.53
N GLU A 119 1.96 19.56 5.77
CA GLU A 119 0.92 19.09 6.70
C GLU A 119 -0.50 19.36 6.16
N ASP A 120 -0.72 20.55 5.61
CA ASP A 120 -2.04 20.94 5.08
C ASP A 120 -2.40 20.16 3.81
N SER A 121 -1.46 20.03 2.85
CA SER A 121 -1.73 19.33 1.60
C SER A 121 -1.95 17.83 1.81
N ILE A 122 -1.24 17.21 2.76
CA ILE A 122 -1.45 15.80 3.13
C ILE A 122 -2.78 15.65 3.88
N SER A 123 -3.11 16.54 4.82
CA SER A 123 -4.41 16.51 5.51
C SER A 123 -5.56 16.65 4.52
N ARG A 124 -5.45 17.59 3.57
CA ARG A 124 -6.43 17.82 2.51
C ARG A 124 -6.59 16.60 1.59
N LEU A 125 -5.49 15.91 1.27
CA LEU A 125 -5.53 14.69 0.47
C LEU A 125 -6.47 13.63 1.08
N PHE A 126 -6.46 13.49 2.40
CA PHE A 126 -7.32 12.54 3.10
C PHE A 126 -8.70 13.11 3.48
N GLU A 127 -8.88 14.40 3.46
CA GLU A 127 -10.17 15.05 3.69
C GLU A 127 -11.04 15.04 2.44
N GLU A 128 -10.52 15.56 1.35
CA GLU A 128 -11.25 15.72 0.08
C GLU A 128 -11.18 14.44 -0.77
N GLY A 129 -10.08 13.73 -0.70
CA GLY A 129 -9.76 12.52 -1.47
C GLY A 129 -8.72 12.74 -2.55
N PRO A 130 -7.94 11.71 -2.87
CA PRO A 130 -6.89 11.80 -3.90
C PRO A 130 -7.44 12.07 -5.29
N ASP A 131 -8.67 11.68 -5.58
CA ASP A 131 -9.36 12.00 -6.83
C ASP A 131 -9.53 13.51 -7.07
N LYS A 132 -9.70 14.27 -5.99
CA LYS A 132 -9.87 15.73 -6.04
C LYS A 132 -8.55 16.49 -5.91
N VAL A 133 -7.72 16.11 -4.95
CA VAL A 133 -6.47 16.82 -4.66
C VAL A 133 -5.38 16.49 -5.68
N THR A 134 -5.33 15.27 -6.15
CA THR A 134 -4.36 14.79 -7.14
C THR A 134 -5.08 14.11 -8.31
N PRO A 135 -5.85 14.84 -9.13
CA PRO A 135 -6.58 14.26 -10.24
C PRO A 135 -5.64 13.49 -11.18
N GLY A 136 -6.09 12.35 -11.69
CA GLY A 136 -5.27 11.46 -12.52
C GLY A 136 -4.25 10.61 -11.73
N THR A 137 -4.33 10.61 -10.41
CA THR A 137 -3.54 9.72 -9.56
C THR A 137 -3.94 8.25 -9.75
N LYS A 138 -2.97 7.35 -9.51
CA LYS A 138 -3.23 5.91 -9.38
C LYS A 138 -3.57 5.51 -7.93
N MET A 139 -3.47 6.44 -6.99
CA MET A 139 -3.81 6.18 -5.59
C MET A 139 -5.31 5.92 -5.47
N PRO A 140 -5.73 4.82 -4.84
CA PRO A 140 -7.14 4.55 -4.56
C PRO A 140 -7.78 5.65 -3.73
N ILE A 141 -9.09 5.84 -3.88
CA ILE A 141 -9.82 6.83 -3.08
C ILE A 141 -9.76 6.43 -1.61
N GLN A 142 -9.09 7.26 -0.82
CA GLN A 142 -8.91 7.08 0.61
C GLN A 142 -9.31 8.36 1.30
N LYS A 143 -10.41 8.31 2.06
CA LYS A 143 -10.87 9.45 2.87
C LYS A 143 -10.83 9.13 4.36
N MET A 144 -10.48 10.13 5.15
CA MET A 144 -10.50 10.07 6.61
C MET A 144 -11.40 11.19 7.13
N LYS A 145 -12.64 10.85 7.48
CA LYS A 145 -13.63 11.83 7.96
C LYS A 145 -13.23 12.43 9.31
N ASN A 146 -12.63 11.63 10.17
CA ASN A 146 -12.20 12.06 11.48
C ASN A 146 -10.95 12.98 11.39
N LYS A 147 -11.10 14.23 11.81
CA LYS A 147 -10.02 15.23 11.79
C LYS A 147 -8.84 14.82 12.68
N LYS A 148 -9.12 14.24 13.85
CA LYS A 148 -8.08 13.78 14.77
C LYS A 148 -7.21 12.70 14.12
N ASP A 149 -7.80 11.71 13.47
CA ASP A 149 -7.06 10.64 12.79
C ASP A 149 -6.18 11.19 11.67
N ARG A 150 -6.65 12.22 10.92
CA ARG A 150 -5.85 12.88 9.89
C ARG A 150 -4.64 13.59 10.49
N LEU A 151 -4.84 14.36 11.55
CA LEU A 151 -3.76 15.08 12.23
C LEU A 151 -2.74 14.12 12.83
N ASP A 152 -3.19 13.07 13.50
CA ASP A 152 -2.32 12.05 14.08
C ASP A 152 -1.49 11.35 12.99
N LEU A 153 -2.10 11.03 11.83
CA LEU A 153 -1.38 10.48 10.68
C LEU A 153 -0.32 11.43 10.14
N VAL A 154 -0.65 12.73 9.98
CA VAL A 154 0.28 13.74 9.47
C VAL A 154 1.47 13.91 10.41
N LEU A 155 1.23 13.98 11.72
CA LEU A 155 2.29 14.05 12.72
C LEU A 155 3.21 12.82 12.66
N PHE A 156 2.63 11.63 12.64
CA PHE A 156 3.41 10.40 12.49
C PHE A 156 4.27 10.41 11.21
N LEU A 157 3.68 10.78 10.08
CA LEU A 157 4.43 10.85 8.82
C LEU A 157 5.58 11.85 8.90
N LYS A 158 5.37 13.01 9.54
CA LYS A 158 6.41 14.02 9.69
C LYS A 158 7.61 13.50 10.49
N GLU A 159 7.36 12.75 11.54
CA GLU A 159 8.41 12.13 12.35
C GLU A 159 9.10 10.97 11.63
N ALA A 160 8.32 10.10 10.99
CA ALA A 160 8.80 8.84 10.44
C ALA A 160 9.45 8.96 9.04
N THR A 161 9.33 10.10 8.36
CA THR A 161 9.84 10.30 6.99
C THR A 161 10.97 11.31 6.87
N ASN A 162 11.44 11.87 7.96
CA ASN A 162 12.59 12.80 8.01
C ASN A 162 13.91 12.11 7.73
#